data_57cef79e9747dd744a3e133cfbfe00e5
#
_entry.id   57cef79e9747dd744a3e133cfbfe00e5
#
_cell.length_a   1.000
_cell.length_b   1.000
_cell.length_c   1.000
_cell.angle_alpha   90.00
_cell.angle_beta   90.00
_cell.angle_gamma   90.00
#
_symmetry.space_group_name_H-M   'P 1'
#
loop_
_entity.id
_entity.type
_entity.pdbx_description
1 polymer ?
#
loop_
_entity_poly.entity_id
_entity_poly.type
_entity_poly.pdbx_seq_one_letter_code
_entity_poly.pdbx_strand_id
1 'polypeptide(L)'
;MTLGADVVMHSITKYIGGHSDVVAGCLCFNSSELYDRLFFNIKTMGTCISPFDAWIALRGSKTLALRAEKAASNALEIGKMLEKHPKI
;
A
#
# COMPACT_ATOMS: atom_id res chain seq x y z
N MET A 1 13.33 -2.26 3.55
CA MET A 1 14.40 -2.25 4.34
C MET A 1 15.54 -3.23 4.06
N THR A 2 15.33 -4.47 3.69
CA THR A 2 16.41 -5.38 3.28
C THR A 2 17.21 -4.90 2.05
N LEU A 3 16.64 -4.03 1.22
CA LEU A 3 17.27 -3.43 0.03
C LEU A 3 17.84 -2.03 0.28
N GLY A 4 17.97 -1.60 1.55
CA GLY A 4 18.60 -0.33 1.92
C GLY A 4 17.67 0.87 2.07
N ALA A 5 16.36 0.69 1.96
CA ALA A 5 15.41 1.77 2.25
C ALA A 5 15.29 1.99 3.77
N ASP A 6 15.35 3.25 4.21
CA ASP A 6 15.14 3.63 5.62
C ASP A 6 13.65 3.72 5.95
N VAL A 7 12.86 4.22 5.01
CA VAL A 7 11.40 4.37 5.11
C VAL A 7 10.76 3.92 3.80
N VAL A 8 9.71 3.13 3.88
CA VAL A 8 8.88 2.75 2.74
C VAL A 8 7.47 3.30 2.94
N MET A 9 6.97 4.06 1.99
CA MET A 9 5.61 4.58 1.98
C MET A 9 4.73 3.72 1.07
N HIS A 10 3.55 3.36 1.56
CA HIS A 10 2.51 2.74 0.75
C HIS A 10 1.24 3.57 0.74
N SER A 11 0.61 3.65 -0.42
CA SER A 11 -0.75 4.18 -0.55
C SER A 11 -1.76 3.11 -0.13
N ILE A 12 -2.42 3.32 1.00
CA ILE A 12 -3.54 2.47 1.44
C ILE A 12 -4.73 2.60 0.47
N THR A 13 -4.91 3.77 -0.12
CA THR A 13 -5.94 4.09 -1.13
C THR A 13 -5.99 3.09 -2.29
N LYS A 14 -4.86 2.48 -2.63
CA LYS A 14 -4.72 1.58 -3.79
C LYS A 14 -4.93 0.13 -3.37
N TYR A 15 -3.91 -0.71 -3.48
CA TYR A 15 -4.03 -2.15 -3.27
C TYR A 15 -4.34 -2.56 -1.83
N ILE A 16 -3.84 -1.81 -0.82
CA ILE A 16 -4.05 -2.16 0.58
C ILE A 16 -5.54 -2.04 0.95
N GLY A 17 -6.16 -0.91 0.65
CA GLY A 17 -7.61 -0.73 0.79
C GLY A 17 -8.38 -1.59 -0.22
N GLY A 18 -8.05 -1.45 -1.49
CA GLY A 18 -8.48 -2.33 -2.58
C GLY A 18 -9.92 -2.15 -3.07
N HIS A 19 -10.66 -1.17 -2.55
CA HIS A 19 -12.10 -1.00 -2.82
C HIS A 19 -12.48 0.45 -3.21
N SER A 20 -11.50 1.34 -3.40
CA SER A 20 -11.72 2.75 -3.78
C SER A 20 -12.63 3.54 -2.81
N ASP A 21 -12.59 3.18 -1.53
CA ASP A 21 -13.47 3.71 -0.47
C ASP A 21 -12.70 4.37 0.68
N VAL A 22 -11.37 4.48 0.58
CA VAL A 22 -10.50 5.11 1.58
C VAL A 22 -9.36 5.87 0.91
N VAL A 23 -9.01 7.03 1.46
CA VAL A 23 -7.81 7.78 1.08
C VAL A 23 -6.87 7.83 2.27
N ALA A 24 -5.79 7.06 2.22
CA ALA A 24 -4.83 6.97 3.30
C ALA A 24 -3.46 6.48 2.82
N GLY A 25 -2.46 6.64 3.68
CA GLY A 25 -1.11 6.12 3.49
C GLY A 25 -0.57 5.45 4.75
N CYS A 26 0.49 4.67 4.61
CA CYS A 26 1.25 4.16 5.74
C CYS A 26 2.75 4.27 5.48
N LEU A 27 3.50 4.41 6.57
CA LEU A 27 4.96 4.43 6.58
C LEU A 27 5.46 3.19 7.31
N CYS A 28 6.37 2.46 6.68
CA CYS A 28 7.01 1.27 7.23
C CYS A 28 8.51 1.54 7.43
N PHE A 29 9.03 1.23 8.61
CA PHE A 29 10.44 1.43 8.97
C PHE A 29 10.79 0.57 10.19
N ASN A 30 12.08 0.42 10.49
CA ASN A 30 12.57 -0.42 11.61
C ASN A 30 13.16 0.39 12.78
N SER A 31 13.30 1.72 12.64
CA SER A 31 13.93 2.57 13.66
C SER A 31 12.90 3.15 14.63
N SER A 32 13.13 2.94 15.94
CA SER A 32 12.33 3.58 16.99
C SER A 32 12.47 5.10 17.02
N GLU A 33 13.67 5.62 16.73
CA GLU A 33 13.91 7.07 16.62
C GLU A 33 13.09 7.68 15.48
N LEU A 34 13.05 7.02 14.32
CA LEU A 34 12.19 7.45 13.21
C LEU A 34 10.71 7.39 13.58
N TYR A 35 10.29 6.35 14.34
CA TYR A 35 8.93 6.26 14.83
C TYR A 35 8.54 7.50 15.65
N ASP A 36 9.33 7.86 16.66
CA ASP A 36 9.02 8.98 17.54
C ASP A 36 8.93 10.30 16.78
N ARG A 37 9.87 10.55 15.85
CA ARG A 37 9.89 11.75 15.02
C ARG A 37 8.71 11.81 14.06
N LEU A 38 8.41 10.74 13.36
CA LEU A 38 7.31 10.69 12.39
C LEU A 38 5.96 10.74 13.10
N PHE A 39 5.81 10.03 14.21
CA PHE A 39 4.58 10.06 15.01
C PHE A 39 4.30 11.46 15.57
N PHE A 40 5.33 12.14 16.08
CA PHE A 40 5.20 13.53 16.51
C PHE A 40 4.74 14.45 15.37
N ASN A 41 5.34 14.32 14.19
CA ASN A 41 4.97 15.13 13.04
C ASN A 41 3.52 14.87 12.58
N ILE A 42 3.12 13.60 12.48
CA ILE A 42 1.74 13.20 12.10
C ILE A 42 0.74 13.80 13.09
N LYS A 43 1.01 13.67 14.39
CA LYS A 43 0.18 14.21 15.46
C LYS A 43 0.07 15.73 15.40
N THR A 44 1.20 16.42 15.20
CA THR A 44 1.27 17.89 15.21
C THR A 44 0.60 18.50 13.97
N MET A 45 0.79 17.87 12.80
CA MET A 45 0.19 18.33 11.55
C MET A 45 -1.27 17.89 11.38
N GLY A 46 -1.77 17.00 12.24
CA GLY A 46 -3.14 16.51 12.15
C GLY A 46 -3.41 15.58 10.94
N THR A 47 -2.38 14.97 10.37
CA THR A 47 -2.49 14.07 9.22
C THR A 47 -2.82 12.62 9.63
N CYS A 48 -3.47 12.44 10.77
CA CYS A 48 -3.89 11.14 11.26
C CYS A 48 -5.07 10.60 10.46
N ILE A 49 -5.02 9.31 10.16
CA ILE A 49 -6.17 8.60 9.60
C ILE A 49 -7.34 8.58 10.61
N SER A 50 -8.58 8.72 10.11
CA SER A 50 -9.75 8.61 10.97
C SER A 50 -9.95 7.16 11.48
N PRO A 51 -10.59 6.94 12.63
CA PRO A 51 -10.89 5.59 13.10
C PRO A 51 -11.72 4.76 12.11
N PHE A 52 -12.65 5.39 11.41
CA PHE A 52 -13.48 4.73 10.40
C PHE A 52 -12.65 4.32 9.18
N ASP A 53 -11.81 5.21 8.66
CA ASP A 53 -10.92 4.90 7.55
C ASP A 53 -9.88 3.83 7.93
N ALA A 54 -9.39 3.85 9.15
CA ALA A 54 -8.50 2.81 9.68
C ALA A 54 -9.19 1.44 9.71
N TRP A 55 -10.47 1.39 10.10
CA TRP A 55 -11.26 0.16 10.08
C TRP A 55 -11.47 -0.35 8.65
N ILE A 56 -11.79 0.53 7.68
CA ILE A 56 -11.91 0.18 6.25
C ILE A 56 -10.58 -0.37 5.73
N ALA A 57 -9.47 0.32 6.00
CA ALA A 57 -8.13 -0.09 5.60
C ALA A 57 -7.77 -1.48 6.15
N LEU A 58 -8.05 -1.71 7.44
CA LEU A 58 -7.83 -3.01 8.08
C LEU A 58 -8.69 -4.11 7.45
N ARG A 59 -9.96 -3.82 7.14
CA ARG A 59 -10.86 -4.75 6.45
C ARG A 59 -10.33 -5.11 5.06
N GLY A 60 -9.90 -4.12 4.28
CA GLY A 60 -9.33 -4.31 2.95
C GLY A 60 -8.03 -5.12 2.95
N SER A 61 -7.17 -4.89 3.95
CA SER A 61 -5.88 -5.57 4.06
C SER A 61 -6.00 -7.09 4.26
N LYS A 62 -7.13 -7.59 4.81
CA LYS A 62 -7.35 -9.03 5.03
C LYS A 62 -7.35 -9.86 3.75
N THR A 63 -7.67 -9.27 2.62
CA THR A 63 -7.67 -9.93 1.31
C THR A 63 -6.53 -9.48 0.41
N LEU A 64 -5.60 -8.66 0.92
CA LEU A 64 -4.52 -8.06 0.12
C LEU A 64 -3.68 -9.10 -0.60
N ALA A 65 -3.24 -10.15 0.08
CA ALA A 65 -2.39 -11.18 -0.51
C ALA A 65 -3.08 -11.82 -1.71
N LEU A 66 -4.31 -12.29 -1.55
CA LEU A 66 -5.10 -12.93 -2.62
C LEU A 66 -5.29 -11.99 -3.82
N ARG A 67 -5.61 -10.72 -3.57
CA ARG A 67 -5.82 -9.74 -4.64
C ARG A 67 -4.52 -9.39 -5.37
N ALA A 68 -3.43 -9.22 -4.64
CA ALA A 68 -2.13 -8.91 -5.20
C ALA A 68 -1.59 -10.07 -6.06
N GLU A 69 -1.66 -11.29 -5.56
CA GLU A 69 -1.25 -12.50 -6.30
C GLU A 69 -2.08 -12.67 -7.58
N LYS A 70 -3.40 -12.49 -7.48
CA LYS A 70 -4.28 -12.61 -8.66
C LYS A 70 -4.01 -11.51 -9.69
N ALA A 71 -3.80 -10.28 -9.24
CA ALA A 71 -3.44 -9.17 -10.12
C ALA A 71 -2.11 -9.40 -10.84
N ALA A 72 -1.09 -9.87 -10.12
CA ALA A 72 0.22 -10.18 -10.69
C ALA A 72 0.13 -11.32 -11.71
N SER A 73 -0.58 -12.40 -11.39
CA SER A 73 -0.82 -13.52 -12.29
C SER A 73 -1.54 -13.08 -13.57
N ASN A 74 -2.62 -12.30 -13.44
CA ASN A 74 -3.35 -11.78 -14.59
C ASN A 74 -2.48 -10.87 -15.47
N ALA A 75 -1.71 -9.98 -14.84
CA ALA A 75 -0.81 -9.08 -15.57
C ALA A 75 0.26 -9.86 -16.37
N LEU A 76 0.81 -10.92 -15.79
CA LEU A 76 1.78 -11.78 -16.46
C LEU A 76 1.17 -12.48 -17.69
N GLU A 77 -0.03 -13.04 -17.56
CA GLU A 77 -0.72 -13.70 -18.67
C GLU A 77 -1.07 -12.72 -19.80
N ILE A 78 -1.57 -11.54 -19.45
CA ILE A 78 -1.83 -10.48 -20.42
C ILE A 78 -0.52 -10.03 -21.09
N GLY A 79 0.55 -9.84 -20.33
CA GLY A 79 1.85 -9.48 -20.86
C GLY A 79 2.37 -10.48 -21.89
N LYS A 80 2.33 -11.78 -21.58
CA LYS A 80 2.71 -12.84 -22.52
C LYS A 80 1.87 -12.89 -23.80
N MET A 81 0.57 -12.57 -23.68
CA MET A 81 -0.32 -12.49 -24.82
C MET A 81 0.03 -11.29 -25.71
N LEU A 82 0.26 -10.13 -25.10
CA LEU A 82 0.56 -8.89 -25.82
C LEU A 82 1.94 -8.91 -26.48
N GLU A 83 2.94 -9.53 -25.85
CA GLU A 83 4.28 -9.69 -26.42
C GLU A 83 4.29 -10.36 -27.81
N LYS A 84 3.28 -11.20 -28.08
CA LYS A 84 3.11 -11.89 -29.35
C LYS A 84 2.13 -11.19 -30.30
N HIS A 85 1.59 -10.05 -29.92
CA HIS A 85 0.57 -9.37 -30.69
C HIS A 85 1.18 -8.56 -31.84
N PRO A 86 0.72 -8.71 -33.11
CA PRO A 86 1.37 -8.12 -34.28
C PRO A 86 1.32 -6.59 -34.34
N LYS A 87 0.60 -5.95 -33.44
CA LYS A 87 0.46 -4.47 -33.38
C LYS A 87 1.09 -3.84 -32.12
N ILE A 88 1.82 -4.62 -31.34
CA ILE A 88 2.49 -4.15 -30.11
C ILE A 88 3.97 -4.49 -30.20
#